data_e5782d1430c09951228064832ec31d95
#
_entry.id   e5782d1430c09951228064832ec31d95
#
_cell.length_a   1.000
_cell.length_b   1.000
_cell.length_c   1.000
_cell.angle_alpha   90.00
_cell.angle_beta   90.00
_cell.angle_gamma   90.00
#
_symmetry.space_group_name_H-M   'P 1'
#
loop_
_entity.id
_entity.type
_entity.pdbx_description
1 polymer ?
#
loop_
_entity_poly.entity_id
_entity_poly.type
_entity_poly.pdbx_seq_one_letter_code
_entity_poly.pdbx_strand_id
1 'polypeptide(L)'
;MDIAIAQGRIAEVAKEIKVERAEQVVNVEGLFITPGLVDLHCHLYATPGHRDAWAGDNSVLPDGFSFRTGVTTMVDAGSSGWRNFEDFRYRVIDRAKTRVLAMINITGLGMLTDIVEQNVYDMDPQLTSRMAKEHADVIVGVKSAHYFGPEWVSIEKSMEAGQLAGLPVMVDVGYFRAERPFHQMVTEKLRPGDMPPTCTGDPYPISAPMANCSTTSSP
;
A
#
# COMPACT_ATOMS: atom_id res chain seq x y z
N MET A 1 33.44 -5.71 5.34
CA MET A 1 32.50 -6.81 5.71
C MET A 1 31.86 -7.32 4.45
N ASP A 2 31.75 -8.61 4.32
CA ASP A 2 31.15 -9.26 3.16
C ASP A 2 29.73 -9.73 3.46
N ILE A 3 28.90 -9.74 2.45
CA ILE A 3 27.50 -10.19 2.52
C ILE A 3 27.29 -11.25 1.45
N ALA A 4 26.92 -12.46 1.85
CA ALA A 4 26.48 -13.48 0.92
C ALA A 4 24.96 -13.43 0.75
N ILE A 5 24.52 -13.53 -0.50
CA ILE A 5 23.11 -13.58 -0.87
C ILE A 5 22.84 -14.93 -1.56
N ALA A 6 21.83 -15.64 -1.11
CA ALA A 6 21.36 -16.87 -1.73
C ALA A 6 19.83 -16.89 -1.75
N GLN A 7 19.27 -17.30 -2.88
CA GLN A 7 17.81 -17.41 -3.07
C GLN A 7 17.06 -16.12 -2.70
N GLY A 8 17.64 -14.94 -3.05
CA GLY A 8 17.05 -13.63 -2.78
C GLY A 8 17.05 -13.20 -1.31
N ARG A 9 17.83 -13.87 -0.45
CA ARG A 9 17.94 -13.57 0.99
C ARG A 9 19.40 -13.41 1.40
N ILE A 10 19.64 -12.61 2.46
CA ILE A 10 20.94 -12.52 3.11
C ILE A 10 21.20 -13.86 3.79
N ALA A 11 22.21 -14.59 3.31
CA ALA A 11 22.58 -15.90 3.81
C ALA A 11 23.67 -15.82 4.88
N GLU A 12 24.61 -14.88 4.76
CA GLU A 12 25.73 -14.72 5.69
C GLU A 12 26.21 -13.26 5.68
N VAL A 13 26.62 -12.76 6.84
CA VAL A 13 27.32 -11.48 7.00
C VAL A 13 28.57 -11.75 7.83
N ALA A 14 29.77 -11.56 7.25
CA ALA A 14 31.02 -11.87 7.90
C ALA A 14 32.10 -10.82 7.57
N LYS A 15 33.22 -10.85 8.30
CA LYS A 15 34.38 -9.99 7.99
C LYS A 15 34.98 -10.33 6.63
N GLU A 16 34.95 -11.61 6.28
CA GLU A 16 35.50 -12.17 5.05
C GLU A 16 34.68 -13.43 4.70
N ILE A 17 34.23 -13.53 3.46
CA ILE A 17 33.59 -14.72 2.90
C ILE A 17 34.46 -15.18 1.71
N LYS A 18 34.85 -16.47 1.72
CA LYS A 18 35.70 -17.03 0.66
C LYS A 18 35.00 -16.93 -0.69
N VAL A 19 35.68 -16.33 -1.66
CA VAL A 19 35.13 -16.07 -3.01
C VAL A 19 34.76 -17.35 -3.78
N GLU A 20 35.42 -18.47 -3.47
CA GLU A 20 35.15 -19.77 -4.08
C GLU A 20 33.76 -20.33 -3.71
N ARG A 21 33.11 -19.76 -2.70
CA ARG A 21 31.75 -20.12 -2.28
C ARG A 21 30.65 -19.38 -3.06
N ALA A 22 31.04 -18.44 -3.91
CA ALA A 22 30.09 -17.58 -4.64
C ALA A 22 30.17 -17.83 -6.17
N GLU A 23 29.02 -17.87 -6.83
CA GLU A 23 28.94 -17.90 -8.30
C GLU A 23 29.33 -16.53 -8.89
N GLN A 24 29.05 -15.46 -8.17
CA GLN A 24 29.38 -14.09 -8.59
C GLN A 24 29.85 -13.27 -7.37
N VAL A 25 30.89 -12.49 -7.57
CA VAL A 25 31.39 -11.53 -6.59
C VAL A 25 31.26 -10.12 -7.17
N VAL A 26 30.68 -9.22 -6.38
CA VAL A 26 30.51 -7.80 -6.71
C VAL A 26 31.31 -6.97 -5.71
N ASN A 27 32.28 -6.19 -6.18
CA ASN A 27 33.00 -5.25 -5.33
C ASN A 27 32.11 -4.04 -5.03
N VAL A 28 31.82 -3.82 -3.76
CA VAL A 28 31.01 -2.71 -3.25
C VAL A 28 31.78 -1.85 -2.25
N GLU A 29 33.12 -1.84 -2.34
CA GLU A 29 33.99 -1.04 -1.49
C GLU A 29 33.58 0.45 -1.54
N GLY A 30 33.44 1.09 -0.38
CA GLY A 30 33.00 2.50 -0.27
C GLY A 30 31.51 2.73 -0.44
N LEU A 31 30.70 1.68 -0.67
CA LEU A 31 29.24 1.78 -0.78
C LEU A 31 28.52 1.31 0.48
N PHE A 32 27.33 1.82 0.67
CA PHE A 32 26.38 1.30 1.66
C PHE A 32 25.55 0.19 1.03
N ILE A 33 25.43 -0.93 1.73
CA ILE A 33 24.52 -2.03 1.35
C ILE A 33 23.34 -2.04 2.29
N THR A 34 22.13 -2.03 1.72
CA THR A 34 20.89 -2.12 2.47
C THR A 34 20.06 -3.30 1.94
N PRO A 35 19.12 -3.84 2.73
CA PRO A 35 18.04 -4.63 2.16
C PRO A 35 17.34 -3.84 1.05
N GLY A 36 16.74 -4.54 0.10
CA GLY A 36 15.96 -3.88 -0.95
C GLY A 36 14.85 -3.01 -0.36
N LEU A 37 14.63 -1.84 -0.96
CA LEU A 37 13.61 -0.90 -0.48
C LEU A 37 12.21 -1.47 -0.67
N VAL A 38 11.29 -1.05 0.18
CA VAL A 38 9.87 -1.41 0.11
C VAL A 38 9.07 -0.14 -0.17
N ASP A 39 8.36 -0.11 -1.29
CA ASP A 39 7.38 0.95 -1.58
C ASP A 39 6.02 0.50 -1.03
N LEU A 40 5.52 1.22 -0.02
CA LEU A 40 4.27 0.87 0.67
C LEU A 40 3.03 1.52 0.05
N HIS A 41 3.18 2.43 -0.92
CA HIS A 41 2.06 3.17 -1.47
C HIS A 41 2.26 3.46 -2.96
N CYS A 42 1.88 2.50 -3.77
CA CYS A 42 1.87 2.63 -5.22
C CYS A 42 0.60 2.02 -5.82
N HIS A 43 0.36 2.25 -7.11
CA HIS A 43 -0.78 1.72 -7.83
C HIS A 43 -0.29 0.93 -9.03
N LEU A 44 -0.57 -0.38 -9.04
CA LEU A 44 0.03 -1.34 -9.96
C LEU A 44 -0.97 -2.01 -10.90
N TYR A 45 -2.27 -1.83 -10.68
CA TYR A 45 -3.32 -2.46 -11.46
C TYR A 45 -3.69 -1.60 -12.67
N ALA A 46 -2.93 -1.73 -13.77
CA ALA A 46 -3.03 -0.89 -14.96
C ALA A 46 -4.21 -1.23 -15.90
N THR A 47 -5.04 -2.24 -15.59
CA THR A 47 -6.14 -2.65 -16.45
C THR A 47 -7.25 -3.35 -15.64
N PRO A 48 -8.52 -3.29 -16.07
CA PRO A 48 -9.11 -2.62 -17.23
C PRO A 48 -9.53 -1.18 -16.96
N GLY A 49 -8.69 -0.41 -16.33
CA GLY A 49 -8.98 0.91 -15.77
C GLY A 49 -9.66 1.88 -16.72
N HIS A 50 -10.27 2.87 -16.10
CA HIS A 50 -10.75 4.06 -16.79
C HIS A 50 -9.59 5.04 -17.01
N ARG A 51 -9.74 5.92 -18.00
CA ARG A 51 -8.84 7.04 -18.19
C ARG A 51 -8.75 7.86 -16.91
N ASP A 52 -7.55 8.26 -16.55
CA ASP A 52 -7.21 9.07 -15.37
C ASP A 52 -7.56 8.41 -14.02
N ALA A 53 -7.84 7.09 -13.99
CA ALA A 53 -8.09 6.35 -12.76
C ALA A 53 -6.80 5.73 -12.18
N TRP A 54 -6.77 5.55 -10.84
CA TRP A 54 -5.64 4.90 -10.16
C TRP A 54 -5.54 3.40 -10.49
N ALA A 55 -6.65 2.74 -10.78
CA ALA A 55 -6.66 1.42 -11.41
C ALA A 55 -6.78 1.57 -12.92
N GLY A 56 -5.77 2.10 -13.58
CA GLY A 56 -5.77 2.39 -14.99
C GLY A 56 -4.58 3.24 -15.43
N ASP A 57 -4.85 4.39 -16.05
CA ASP A 57 -3.83 5.24 -16.66
C ASP A 57 -2.79 5.77 -15.65
N ASN A 58 -3.16 5.98 -14.39
CA ASN A 58 -2.25 6.43 -13.34
C ASN A 58 -1.47 5.29 -12.68
N SER A 59 -1.70 4.04 -13.06
CA SER A 59 -0.96 2.89 -12.55
C SER A 59 0.41 2.75 -13.22
N VAL A 60 1.34 2.10 -12.53
CA VAL A 60 2.67 1.83 -13.04
C VAL A 60 2.94 0.33 -13.13
N LEU A 61 3.77 -0.09 -14.09
CA LEU A 61 4.22 -1.48 -14.20
C LEU A 61 5.35 -1.72 -13.17
N PRO A 62 5.23 -2.73 -12.29
CA PRO A 62 6.17 -2.92 -11.18
C PRO A 62 7.62 -3.00 -11.63
N ASP A 63 7.95 -3.90 -12.57
CA ASP A 63 9.32 -4.16 -12.99
C ASP A 63 9.97 -2.96 -13.70
N GLY A 64 9.17 -2.13 -14.36
CA GLY A 64 9.65 -0.93 -15.02
C GLY A 64 10.15 0.16 -14.09
N PHE A 65 9.66 0.18 -12.85
CA PHE A 65 10.00 1.17 -11.83
C PHE A 65 10.97 0.62 -10.78
N SER A 66 10.70 -0.56 -10.25
CA SER A 66 11.45 -1.15 -9.13
C SER A 66 12.94 -1.32 -9.46
N PHE A 67 13.28 -1.84 -10.64
CA PHE A 67 14.66 -2.14 -11.02
C PHE A 67 15.55 -0.91 -11.17
N ARG A 68 14.98 0.27 -11.25
CA ARG A 68 15.74 1.54 -11.37
C ARG A 68 15.98 2.23 -10.04
N THR A 69 15.23 1.87 -9.01
CA THR A 69 15.14 2.64 -7.74
C THR A 69 15.66 1.86 -6.54
N GLY A 70 16.05 0.59 -6.72
CA GLY A 70 16.44 -0.29 -5.61
C GLY A 70 15.24 -0.79 -4.78
N VAL A 71 14.01 -0.52 -5.23
CA VAL A 71 12.79 -1.08 -4.66
C VAL A 71 12.70 -2.55 -5.09
N THR A 72 12.54 -3.46 -4.14
CA THR A 72 12.42 -4.90 -4.41
C THR A 72 11.04 -5.46 -4.03
N THR A 73 10.26 -4.69 -3.31
CA THR A 73 8.89 -5.03 -2.92
C THR A 73 8.01 -3.80 -3.08
N MET A 74 6.90 -3.95 -3.76
CA MET A 74 5.90 -2.90 -3.97
C MET A 74 4.56 -3.36 -3.39
N VAL A 75 3.88 -2.45 -2.67
CA VAL A 75 2.56 -2.72 -2.10
C VAL A 75 1.54 -1.85 -2.83
N ASP A 76 0.65 -2.48 -3.57
CA ASP A 76 -0.48 -1.79 -4.20
C ASP A 76 -1.42 -1.24 -3.14
N ALA A 77 -1.70 0.05 -3.20
CA ALA A 77 -2.48 0.75 -2.18
C ALA A 77 -3.99 0.78 -2.51
N GLY A 78 -4.56 -0.36 -2.87
CA GLY A 78 -6.00 -0.52 -3.03
C GLY A 78 -6.54 -0.24 -4.42
N SER A 79 -5.73 -0.39 -5.47
CA SER A 79 -6.22 -0.26 -6.84
C SER A 79 -7.31 -1.28 -7.16
N SER A 80 -7.30 -2.45 -6.52
CA SER A 80 -8.33 -3.49 -6.65
C SER A 80 -9.12 -3.69 -5.35
N GLY A 81 -10.36 -4.15 -5.52
CA GLY A 81 -11.23 -4.59 -4.44
C GLY A 81 -11.63 -6.06 -4.59
N TRP A 82 -12.56 -6.52 -3.78
CA TRP A 82 -12.95 -7.94 -3.71
C TRP A 82 -13.60 -8.49 -4.99
N ARG A 83 -14.06 -7.64 -5.92
CA ARG A 83 -14.65 -8.08 -7.20
C ARG A 83 -13.63 -8.34 -8.29
N ASN A 84 -12.47 -7.67 -8.25
CA ASN A 84 -11.48 -7.71 -9.34
C ASN A 84 -10.07 -8.06 -8.87
N PHE A 85 -9.90 -8.48 -7.62
CA PHE A 85 -8.59 -8.84 -7.07
C PHE A 85 -7.94 -10.00 -7.82
N GLU A 86 -8.71 -11.03 -8.19
CA GLU A 86 -8.19 -12.17 -8.95
C GLU A 86 -7.63 -11.77 -10.32
N ASP A 87 -8.29 -10.81 -10.99
CA ASP A 87 -7.77 -10.27 -12.26
C ASP A 87 -6.47 -9.50 -12.04
N PHE A 88 -6.37 -8.69 -10.99
CA PHE A 88 -5.14 -8.02 -10.59
C PHE A 88 -4.02 -9.01 -10.26
N ARG A 89 -4.32 -10.05 -9.48
CA ARG A 89 -3.37 -11.11 -9.16
C ARG A 89 -2.83 -11.77 -10.43
N TYR A 90 -3.72 -12.23 -11.29
CA TYR A 90 -3.36 -12.93 -12.53
C TYR A 90 -2.54 -12.06 -13.48
N ARG A 91 -2.92 -10.78 -13.65
CA ARG A 91 -2.30 -9.91 -14.65
C ARG A 91 -1.01 -9.27 -14.20
N VAL A 92 -0.87 -8.99 -12.93
CA VAL A 92 0.24 -8.21 -12.39
C VAL A 92 1.05 -9.00 -11.37
N ILE A 93 0.44 -9.44 -10.26
CA ILE A 93 1.16 -10.02 -9.13
C ILE A 93 1.93 -11.27 -9.57
N ASP A 94 1.25 -12.21 -10.20
CA ASP A 94 1.84 -13.51 -10.59
C ASP A 94 2.80 -13.41 -11.79
N ARG A 95 2.88 -12.26 -12.47
CA ARG A 95 3.75 -12.04 -13.62
C ARG A 95 4.94 -11.14 -13.35
N ALA A 96 4.88 -10.34 -12.31
CA ALA A 96 5.96 -9.43 -11.94
C ALA A 96 7.16 -10.22 -11.40
N LYS A 97 8.37 -9.78 -11.76
CA LYS A 97 9.63 -10.24 -11.13
C LYS A 97 9.83 -9.55 -9.78
N THR A 98 9.38 -8.29 -9.67
CA THR A 98 9.28 -7.56 -8.41
C THR A 98 8.28 -8.26 -7.50
N ARG A 99 8.60 -8.38 -6.22
CA ARG A 99 7.62 -8.86 -5.24
C ARG A 99 6.51 -7.83 -5.10
N VAL A 100 5.30 -8.21 -5.50
CA VAL A 100 4.10 -7.37 -5.37
C VAL A 100 3.22 -7.91 -4.26
N LEU A 101 2.82 -7.03 -3.35
CA LEU A 101 1.83 -7.25 -2.30
C LEU A 101 0.68 -6.26 -2.52
N ALA A 102 -0.43 -6.43 -1.81
CA ALA A 102 -1.60 -5.58 -1.97
C ALA A 102 -2.29 -5.24 -0.65
N MET A 103 -2.78 -4.02 -0.55
CA MET A 103 -3.88 -3.63 0.31
C MET A 103 -5.17 -3.77 -0.48
N ILE A 104 -6.10 -4.64 -0.05
CA ILE A 104 -7.37 -4.78 -0.75
C ILE A 104 -8.31 -3.62 -0.40
N ASN A 105 -8.91 -2.98 -1.40
CA ASN A 105 -9.85 -1.89 -1.17
C ASN A 105 -11.17 -2.41 -0.58
N ILE A 106 -11.77 -1.61 0.30
CA ILE A 106 -13.09 -1.93 0.89
C ILE A 106 -14.22 -1.87 -0.15
N THR A 107 -14.07 -1.07 -1.22
CA THR A 107 -15.00 -1.05 -2.35
C THR A 107 -14.72 -2.22 -3.31
N GLY A 108 -15.77 -2.80 -3.88
CA GLY A 108 -15.65 -4.03 -4.66
C GLY A 108 -14.73 -3.94 -5.88
N LEU A 109 -14.70 -2.79 -6.55
CA LEU A 109 -13.87 -2.56 -7.73
C LEU A 109 -12.59 -1.75 -7.45
N GLY A 110 -12.31 -1.46 -6.18
CA GLY A 110 -11.14 -0.68 -5.81
C GLY A 110 -11.20 0.75 -6.29
N MET A 111 -10.06 1.30 -6.68
CA MET A 111 -9.90 2.68 -7.11
C MET A 111 -10.12 2.84 -8.62
N LEU A 112 -11.14 2.16 -9.16
CA LEU A 112 -11.45 2.17 -10.59
C LEU A 112 -11.94 3.53 -11.07
N THR A 113 -12.77 4.20 -10.28
CA THR A 113 -13.22 5.60 -10.49
C THR A 113 -13.63 6.23 -9.17
N ASP A 114 -13.66 7.57 -9.12
CA ASP A 114 -14.17 8.31 -7.96
C ASP A 114 -15.60 7.89 -7.59
N ILE A 115 -16.44 7.60 -8.58
CA ILE A 115 -17.84 7.18 -8.36
C ILE A 115 -17.90 5.83 -7.62
N VAL A 116 -17.01 4.90 -7.98
CA VAL A 116 -16.95 3.58 -7.33
C VAL A 116 -16.56 3.74 -5.87
N GLU A 117 -15.60 4.60 -5.55
CA GLU A 117 -15.13 4.86 -4.20
C GLU A 117 -16.19 5.52 -3.30
N GLN A 118 -17.22 6.14 -3.87
CA GLN A 118 -18.33 6.75 -3.12
C GLN A 118 -19.48 5.79 -2.85
N ASN A 119 -19.48 4.58 -3.42
CA ASN A 119 -20.56 3.64 -3.27
C ASN A 119 -20.49 2.87 -1.96
N VAL A 120 -21.05 3.41 -0.90
CA VAL A 120 -21.08 2.79 0.44
C VAL A 120 -21.81 1.43 0.48
N TYR A 121 -22.66 1.14 -0.49
CA TYR A 121 -23.36 -0.14 -0.59
C TYR A 121 -22.45 -1.26 -1.15
N ASP A 122 -21.39 -0.89 -1.86
CA ASP A 122 -20.39 -1.82 -2.39
C ASP A 122 -19.18 -2.01 -1.44
N MET A 123 -19.14 -1.26 -0.34
CA MET A 123 -18.17 -1.44 0.74
C MET A 123 -18.63 -2.61 1.62
N ASP A 124 -18.08 -3.81 1.38
CA ASP A 124 -18.49 -5.04 2.06
C ASP A 124 -17.35 -5.64 2.89
N PRO A 125 -17.41 -5.53 4.23
CA PRO A 125 -16.37 -6.07 5.12
C PRO A 125 -16.22 -7.58 5.04
N GLN A 126 -17.33 -8.32 4.85
CA GLN A 126 -17.31 -9.78 4.81
C GLN A 126 -16.64 -10.30 3.53
N LEU A 127 -17.04 -9.75 2.37
CA LEU A 127 -16.44 -10.12 1.09
C LEU A 127 -14.97 -9.69 1.00
N THR A 128 -14.65 -8.48 1.50
CA THR A 128 -13.26 -7.99 1.56
C THR A 128 -12.40 -8.90 2.44
N SER A 129 -12.86 -9.23 3.66
CA SER A 129 -12.11 -10.09 4.57
C SER A 129 -11.96 -11.51 4.06
N ARG A 130 -12.96 -12.04 3.37
CA ARG A 130 -12.92 -13.34 2.73
C ARG A 130 -11.84 -13.37 1.64
N MET A 131 -11.86 -12.42 0.71
CA MET A 131 -10.86 -12.29 -0.34
C MET A 131 -9.44 -12.15 0.26
N ALA A 132 -9.29 -11.36 1.32
CA ALA A 132 -8.02 -11.21 2.01
C ALA A 132 -7.48 -12.51 2.61
N LYS A 133 -8.35 -13.37 3.15
CA LYS A 133 -7.98 -14.69 3.68
C LYS A 133 -7.66 -15.69 2.59
N GLU A 134 -8.41 -15.67 1.49
CA GLU A 134 -8.20 -16.55 0.34
C GLU A 134 -6.85 -16.27 -0.35
N HIS A 135 -6.37 -15.02 -0.27
CA HIS A 135 -5.11 -14.57 -0.86
C HIS A 135 -4.10 -14.04 0.18
N ALA A 136 -4.05 -14.69 1.35
CA ALA A 136 -3.20 -14.26 2.47
C ALA A 136 -1.68 -14.30 2.17
N ASP A 137 -1.27 -14.91 1.08
CA ASP A 137 0.10 -14.92 0.60
C ASP A 137 0.54 -13.58 -0.02
N VAL A 138 -0.40 -12.76 -0.46
CA VAL A 138 -0.13 -11.47 -1.14
C VAL A 138 -0.93 -10.30 -0.59
N ILE A 139 -2.11 -10.50 0.01
CA ILE A 139 -2.87 -9.41 0.64
C ILE A 139 -2.35 -9.20 2.06
N VAL A 140 -1.87 -7.99 2.33
CA VAL A 140 -1.22 -7.62 3.60
C VAL A 140 -1.98 -6.56 4.41
N GLY A 141 -3.10 -6.06 3.89
CA GLY A 141 -3.93 -5.07 4.57
C GLY A 141 -5.20 -4.74 3.81
N VAL A 142 -6.00 -3.85 4.39
CA VAL A 142 -7.21 -3.29 3.80
C VAL A 142 -7.01 -1.81 3.52
N LYS A 143 -7.52 -1.32 2.41
CA LYS A 143 -7.49 0.11 2.03
C LYS A 143 -8.87 0.72 2.14
N SER A 144 -8.95 1.87 2.81
CA SER A 144 -10.04 2.83 2.70
C SER A 144 -9.53 4.02 1.91
N ALA A 145 -10.13 4.32 0.75
CA ALA A 145 -9.66 5.39 -0.11
C ALA A 145 -10.79 6.36 -0.50
N HIS A 146 -10.43 7.62 -0.50
CA HIS A 146 -11.07 8.78 -1.14
C HIS A 146 -12.59 8.94 -0.96
N TYR A 147 -13.19 8.39 0.11
CA TYR A 147 -14.59 8.62 0.39
C TYR A 147 -14.84 10.08 0.77
N PHE A 148 -15.72 10.78 0.05
CA PHE A 148 -15.98 12.20 0.20
C PHE A 148 -17.12 12.54 1.17
N GLY A 149 -17.92 11.55 1.56
CA GLY A 149 -19.02 11.77 2.50
C GLY A 149 -18.57 12.25 3.88
N PRO A 150 -19.47 12.86 4.67
CA PRO A 150 -19.15 13.32 6.02
C PRO A 150 -19.09 12.19 7.05
N GLU A 151 -19.62 11.02 6.73
CA GLU A 151 -19.74 9.90 7.64
C GLU A 151 -18.41 9.09 7.72
N TRP A 152 -18.21 8.38 8.80
CA TRP A 152 -17.08 7.47 9.02
C TRP A 152 -17.21 6.11 8.31
N VAL A 153 -18.27 5.90 7.54
CA VAL A 153 -18.69 4.58 7.02
C VAL A 153 -17.59 3.83 6.25
N SER A 154 -16.82 4.52 5.41
CA SER A 154 -15.71 3.88 4.67
C SER A 154 -14.62 3.36 5.60
N ILE A 155 -14.25 4.17 6.58
CA ILE A 155 -13.25 3.81 7.59
C ILE A 155 -13.77 2.70 8.49
N GLU A 156 -15.00 2.82 9.01
CA GLU A 156 -15.61 1.83 9.91
C GLU A 156 -15.74 0.46 9.24
N LYS A 157 -16.20 0.41 8.00
CA LYS A 157 -16.26 -0.83 7.22
C LYS A 157 -14.89 -1.42 6.91
N SER A 158 -13.90 -0.58 6.63
CA SER A 158 -12.51 -1.04 6.45
C SER A 158 -11.92 -1.61 7.73
N MET A 159 -12.20 -0.97 8.88
CA MET A 159 -11.78 -1.46 10.19
C MET A 159 -12.42 -2.81 10.52
N GLU A 160 -13.71 -2.98 10.23
CA GLU A 160 -14.40 -4.27 10.37
C GLU A 160 -13.76 -5.34 9.49
N ALA A 161 -13.51 -5.04 8.20
CA ALA A 161 -12.85 -5.97 7.29
C ALA A 161 -11.44 -6.35 7.78
N GLY A 162 -10.65 -5.37 8.21
CA GLY A 162 -9.32 -5.59 8.77
C GLY A 162 -9.36 -6.45 10.05
N GLN A 163 -10.32 -6.20 10.94
CA GLN A 163 -10.51 -7.01 12.14
C GLN A 163 -10.88 -8.46 11.81
N LEU A 164 -11.82 -8.66 10.89
CA LEU A 164 -12.24 -9.99 10.43
C LEU A 164 -11.09 -10.76 9.77
N ALA A 165 -10.21 -10.07 9.03
CA ALA A 165 -9.07 -10.70 8.36
C ALA A 165 -7.82 -10.82 9.24
N GLY A 166 -7.75 -10.11 10.37
CA GLY A 166 -6.54 -10.01 11.19
C GLY A 166 -5.45 -9.16 10.53
N LEU A 167 -5.83 -8.15 9.74
CA LEU A 167 -4.95 -7.31 8.95
C LEU A 167 -5.03 -5.83 9.37
N PRO A 168 -3.96 -5.04 9.15
CA PRO A 168 -3.99 -3.60 9.33
C PRO A 168 -4.83 -2.92 8.24
N VAL A 169 -5.23 -1.68 8.52
CA VAL A 169 -5.96 -0.83 7.58
C VAL A 169 -5.10 0.39 7.22
N MET A 170 -5.02 0.69 5.94
CA MET A 170 -4.47 1.95 5.44
C MET A 170 -5.63 2.87 5.07
N VAL A 171 -5.66 4.05 5.66
CA VAL A 171 -6.68 5.05 5.36
C VAL A 171 -6.09 6.15 4.50
N ASP A 172 -6.80 6.49 3.44
CA ASP A 172 -6.53 7.66 2.62
C ASP A 172 -7.85 8.41 2.44
N VAL A 173 -7.91 9.58 3.04
CA VAL A 173 -9.18 10.32 3.08
C VAL A 173 -9.41 11.19 1.84
N GLY A 174 -8.39 11.36 0.99
CA GLY A 174 -8.44 12.30 -0.14
C GLY A 174 -8.63 13.75 0.34
N TYR A 175 -9.63 13.99 1.19
CA TYR A 175 -9.95 15.31 1.75
C TYR A 175 -10.24 15.21 3.25
N PHE A 176 -9.68 16.16 4.00
CA PHE A 176 -10.09 16.38 5.39
C PHE A 176 -11.42 17.12 5.44
N ARG A 177 -12.31 16.66 6.30
CA ARG A 177 -13.62 17.27 6.53
C ARG A 177 -13.77 17.64 8.00
N ALA A 178 -14.51 18.71 8.26
CA ALA A 178 -14.80 19.13 9.63
C ALA A 178 -15.53 18.03 10.44
N GLU A 179 -16.39 17.25 9.77
CA GLU A 179 -17.16 16.15 10.35
C GLU A 179 -16.30 14.91 10.63
N ARG A 180 -15.11 14.83 10.03
CA ARG A 180 -14.13 13.73 10.20
C ARG A 180 -12.75 14.30 10.51
N PRO A 181 -12.56 14.95 11.67
CA PRO A 181 -11.29 15.56 12.01
C PRO A 181 -10.18 14.51 12.19
N PHE A 182 -8.99 14.82 11.73
CA PHE A 182 -7.84 13.91 11.74
C PHE A 182 -7.53 13.35 13.13
N HIS A 183 -7.56 14.20 14.16
CA HIS A 183 -7.28 13.75 15.54
C HIS A 183 -8.26 12.68 15.99
N GLN A 184 -9.56 12.83 15.70
CA GLN A 184 -10.58 11.85 16.07
C GLN A 184 -10.37 10.53 15.31
N MET A 185 -10.01 10.60 14.04
CA MET A 185 -9.67 9.40 13.27
C MET A 185 -8.54 8.61 13.94
N VAL A 186 -7.44 9.27 14.30
CA VAL A 186 -6.27 8.62 14.87
C VAL A 186 -6.53 8.09 16.29
N THR A 187 -7.28 8.85 17.12
CA THR A 187 -7.46 8.50 18.52
C THR A 187 -8.64 7.56 18.79
N GLU A 188 -9.67 7.56 17.94
CA GLU A 188 -10.91 6.84 18.21
C GLU A 188 -11.24 5.76 17.17
N LYS A 189 -10.72 5.89 15.93
CA LYS A 189 -11.09 4.98 14.84
C LYS A 189 -9.97 4.00 14.49
N LEU A 190 -8.71 4.43 14.48
CA LEU A 190 -7.59 3.56 14.11
C LEU A 190 -7.08 2.73 15.29
N ARG A 191 -6.59 1.54 14.98
CA ARG A 191 -5.98 0.62 15.94
C ARG A 191 -4.44 0.74 15.87
N PRO A 192 -3.71 0.32 16.90
CA PRO A 192 -2.27 0.13 16.79
C PRO A 192 -1.90 -0.77 15.60
N GLY A 193 -1.05 -0.26 14.70
CA GLY A 193 -0.65 -0.95 13.47
C GLY A 193 -1.41 -0.51 12.21
N ASP A 194 -2.52 0.21 12.34
CA ASP A 194 -3.19 0.84 11.21
C ASP A 194 -2.41 2.08 10.73
N MET A 195 -2.52 2.40 9.46
CA MET A 195 -1.80 3.49 8.81
C MET A 195 -2.73 4.67 8.54
N PRO A 196 -2.52 5.81 9.21
CA PRO A 196 -3.26 7.04 8.93
C PRO A 196 -2.83 7.62 7.58
N PRO A 197 -3.61 8.54 6.99
CA PRO A 197 -3.22 9.25 5.79
C PRO A 197 -1.88 9.94 5.96
N THR A 198 -1.05 9.87 4.95
CA THR A 198 0.18 10.64 4.89
C THR A 198 -0.19 12.12 4.74
N CYS A 199 0.41 13.00 5.55
CA CYS A 199 0.31 14.45 5.36
C CYS A 199 1.15 14.85 4.14
N THR A 200 0.81 14.41 2.95
CA THR A 200 1.35 14.94 1.71
C THR A 200 0.63 16.26 1.45
N GLY A 201 1.39 17.34 1.31
CA GLY A 201 0.85 18.67 1.08
C GLY A 201 -0.20 18.65 -0.02
N ASP A 202 -1.42 18.97 0.37
CA ASP A 202 -2.59 18.93 -0.48
C ASP A 202 -2.48 19.99 -1.60
N PRO A 203 -2.62 19.62 -2.88
CA PRO A 203 -2.75 20.58 -3.95
C PRO A 203 -4.11 21.32 -3.94
N TYR A 204 -5.06 20.91 -3.09
CA TYR A 204 -6.38 21.54 -3.00
C TYR A 204 -6.49 22.44 -1.77
N PRO A 205 -6.95 23.70 -1.92
CA PRO A 205 -7.06 24.62 -0.81
C PRO A 205 -8.06 24.11 0.22
N ILE A 206 -7.54 23.70 1.38
CA ILE A 206 -8.37 23.38 2.54
C ILE A 206 -8.99 24.71 3.00
N SER A 207 -10.30 24.84 2.90
CA SER A 207 -11.06 25.99 3.39
C SER A 207 -11.24 26.00 4.92
N ALA A 208 -10.39 25.28 5.67
CA ALA A 208 -10.35 25.31 7.13
C ALA A 208 -8.91 25.55 7.62
N PRO A 209 -8.70 26.37 8.68
CA PRO A 209 -7.37 26.62 9.22
C PRO A 209 -6.78 25.30 9.75
N MET A 210 -5.65 24.90 9.19
CA MET A 210 -4.85 23.80 9.71
C MET A 210 -4.45 24.12 11.14
N ALA A 211 -4.90 23.34 12.10
CA ALA A 211 -4.23 23.27 13.37
C ALA A 211 -2.80 22.80 13.09
N ASN A 212 -1.82 23.65 13.37
CA ASN A 212 -0.40 23.44 13.12
C ASN A 212 0.02 22.00 13.39
N CYS A 213 0.39 21.26 12.33
CA CYS A 213 1.24 20.10 12.48
C CYS A 213 2.63 20.65 12.82
N SER A 214 2.85 20.99 14.08
CA SER A 214 4.14 21.43 14.58
C SER A 214 5.08 20.25 14.51
N THR A 215 6.00 20.29 13.56
CA THR A 215 7.22 19.51 13.63
C THR A 215 7.95 19.93 14.91
N THR A 216 7.76 19.21 15.99
CA THR A 216 8.67 19.29 17.13
C THR A 216 9.96 18.58 16.74
N SER A 217 10.84 19.31 16.07
CA SER A 217 12.25 19.02 16.11
C SER A 217 12.71 19.36 17.53
N SER A 218 12.89 18.37 18.36
CA SER A 218 13.63 18.50 19.62
C SER A 218 15.14 18.52 19.34
N PRO A 219 15.88 19.28 20.14
CA PRO A 219 17.32 19.53 19.95
C PRO A 219 18.19 18.30 20.12
#